data_4666c47c6d1158594529222f5b069ae5
#
_entry.id   4666c47c6d1158594529222f5b069ae5
#
_cell.length_a   1.000
_cell.length_b   1.000
_cell.length_c   1.000
_cell.angle_alpha   90.00
_cell.angle_beta   90.00
_cell.angle_gamma   90.00
#
_symmetry.space_group_name_H-M   'P 1'
#
loop_
_entity.id
_entity.type
_entity.pdbx_description
1 polymer ?
#
loop_
_entity_poly.entity_id
_entity_poly.type
_entity_poly.pdbx_seq_one_letter_code
_entity_poly.pdbx_strand_id
1 'polypeptide(L)'
;MRFEGKLIRDGRFWLAEIPLLDAMTQGCTRKEALEMIGDWLETMIDRPGFSASIHPRGSREFEVSGSDAGAMTALLLRRRREASGASLREMASRLGESSRNAYARYERGDAVPTLAKLDALLKAASPGGDFVIRESGG
;
A
#
# COMPACT_ATOMS: atom_id res chain seq x y z
N MET A 1 5.18 -10.70 -1.51
CA MET A 1 3.97 -9.85 -1.46
C MET A 1 4.02 -8.84 -2.61
N ARG A 2 2.93 -8.73 -3.35
CA ARG A 2 2.79 -7.75 -4.44
C ARG A 2 1.45 -7.04 -4.32
N PHE A 3 1.44 -5.78 -4.71
CA PHE A 3 0.20 -5.01 -4.85
C PHE A 3 -0.10 -4.79 -6.33
N GLU A 4 -1.36 -4.91 -6.69
CA GLU A 4 -1.81 -4.72 -8.07
C GLU A 4 -1.91 -3.24 -8.42
N GLY A 5 -1.57 -2.92 -9.65
CA GLY A 5 -1.67 -1.58 -10.20
C GLY A 5 -2.28 -1.57 -11.60
N LYS A 6 -2.72 -0.38 -11.99
CA LYS A 6 -3.33 -0.12 -13.29
C LYS A 6 -2.63 1.04 -13.98
N LEU A 7 -2.52 0.93 -15.29
CA LEU A 7 -2.07 2.02 -16.16
C LEU A 7 -3.28 2.55 -16.92
N ILE A 8 -3.50 3.85 -16.82
CA ILE A 8 -4.65 4.54 -17.40
C ILE A 8 -4.15 5.65 -18.30
N ARG A 9 -4.65 5.69 -19.54
CA ARG A 9 -4.39 6.81 -20.45
C ARG A 9 -5.33 7.96 -20.10
N ASP A 10 -4.77 9.14 -19.86
CA ASP A 10 -5.51 10.37 -19.57
C ASP A 10 -4.99 11.49 -20.48
N GLY A 11 -5.69 11.71 -21.59
CA GLY A 11 -5.23 12.63 -22.61
C GLY A 11 -3.85 12.25 -23.14
N ARG A 12 -2.89 13.16 -23.00
CA ARG A 12 -1.48 12.93 -23.40
C ARG A 12 -0.63 12.31 -22.29
N PHE A 13 -1.21 12.10 -21.10
CA PHE A 13 -0.50 11.56 -19.96
C PHE A 13 -0.87 10.09 -19.71
N TRP A 14 -0.01 9.43 -18.97
CA TRP A 14 -0.26 8.11 -18.41
C TRP A 14 -0.31 8.21 -16.89
N LEU A 15 -1.30 7.54 -16.30
CA LEU A 15 -1.44 7.43 -14.86
C LEU A 15 -1.10 6.01 -14.43
N ALA A 16 -0.29 5.87 -13.38
CA ALA A 16 -0.05 4.61 -12.70
C ALA A 16 -0.75 4.67 -11.33
N GLU A 17 -1.64 3.72 -11.07
CA GLU A 17 -2.44 3.68 -9.85
C GLU A 17 -2.23 2.36 -9.11
N ILE A 18 -2.06 2.45 -7.79
CA ILE A 18 -2.11 1.29 -6.89
C ILE A 18 -3.32 1.49 -5.97
N PRO A 19 -4.48 0.88 -6.30
CA PRO A 19 -5.72 1.13 -5.55
C PRO A 19 -5.63 0.82 -4.06
N LEU A 20 -4.95 -0.25 -3.68
CA LEU A 20 -4.77 -0.60 -2.26
C LEU A 20 -4.08 0.49 -1.45
N LEU A 21 -3.17 1.23 -2.08
CA LEU A 21 -2.41 2.28 -1.41
C LEU A 21 -3.01 3.67 -1.63
N ASP A 22 -4.13 3.77 -2.37
CA ASP A 22 -4.71 5.04 -2.78
C ASP A 22 -3.62 5.95 -3.37
N ALA A 23 -2.81 5.37 -4.24
CA ALA A 23 -1.64 6.02 -4.83
C ALA A 23 -1.80 6.17 -6.32
N MET A 24 -1.38 7.33 -6.84
CA MET A 24 -1.40 7.60 -8.27
C MET A 24 -0.22 8.50 -8.64
N THR A 25 0.44 8.16 -9.74
CA THR A 25 1.48 8.99 -10.33
C THR A 25 1.20 9.22 -11.81
N GLN A 26 1.82 10.24 -12.37
CA GLN A 26 1.62 10.65 -13.75
C GLN A 26 2.96 10.66 -14.48
N GLY A 27 2.94 10.31 -15.76
CA GLY A 27 4.09 10.40 -16.64
C GLY A 27 3.66 10.70 -18.07
N CYS A 28 4.59 11.14 -18.91
CA CYS A 28 4.35 11.37 -20.34
C CYS A 28 4.31 10.07 -21.14
N THR A 29 4.89 9.00 -20.55
CA THR A 29 4.90 7.66 -21.10
C THR A 29 4.50 6.66 -20.03
N ARG A 30 4.13 5.44 -20.44
CA ARG A 30 3.89 4.33 -19.50
C ARG A 30 5.12 4.06 -18.64
N LYS A 31 6.27 4.01 -19.24
CA LYS A 31 7.54 3.78 -18.54
C LYS A 31 7.77 4.82 -17.45
N GLU A 32 7.59 6.09 -17.78
CA GLU A 32 7.76 7.18 -16.81
C GLU A 32 6.76 7.07 -15.67
N ALA A 33 5.48 6.80 -15.96
CA ALA A 33 4.47 6.64 -14.92
C ALA A 33 4.81 5.49 -13.96
N LEU A 34 5.33 4.38 -14.48
CA LEU A 34 5.78 3.23 -13.68
C LEU A 34 7.01 3.56 -12.84
N GLU A 35 7.99 4.29 -13.40
CA GLU A 35 9.15 4.75 -12.64
C GLU A 35 8.72 5.67 -11.50
N MET A 36 7.80 6.58 -11.76
CA MET A 36 7.28 7.50 -10.75
C MET A 36 6.55 6.78 -9.62
N ILE A 37 5.77 5.73 -9.91
CA ILE A 37 5.06 4.98 -8.84
C ILE A 37 6.04 4.17 -7.99
N GLY A 38 7.11 3.64 -8.59
CA GLY A 38 8.19 2.99 -7.84
C GLY A 38 8.90 3.96 -6.90
N ASP A 39 9.27 5.12 -7.40
CA ASP A 39 9.90 6.19 -6.62
C ASP A 39 8.98 6.69 -5.49
N TRP A 40 7.70 6.82 -5.77
CA TRP A 40 6.70 7.18 -4.78
C TRP A 40 6.69 6.17 -3.63
N LEU A 41 6.69 4.87 -3.97
CA LEU A 41 6.67 3.81 -2.96
C LEU A 41 7.92 3.86 -2.07
N GLU A 42 9.08 4.01 -2.67
CA GLU A 42 10.35 4.12 -1.93
C GLU A 42 10.37 5.36 -1.04
N THR A 43 9.86 6.48 -1.53
CA THR A 43 9.77 7.74 -0.78
C THR A 43 8.83 7.60 0.41
N MET A 44 7.68 6.98 0.23
CA MET A 44 6.68 6.81 1.28
C MET A 44 7.15 5.86 2.38
N ILE A 45 7.85 4.81 2.01
CA ILE A 45 8.41 3.85 2.97
C ILE A 45 9.60 4.45 3.70
N ASP A 46 10.45 5.21 3.00
CA ASP A 46 11.56 5.98 3.57
C ASP A 46 12.42 5.17 4.55
N ARG A 47 12.88 4.00 4.10
CA ARG A 47 13.77 3.14 4.88
C ARG A 47 15.07 2.88 4.15
N PRO A 48 16.23 3.01 4.83
CA PRO A 48 17.51 2.65 4.23
C PRO A 48 17.49 1.21 3.71
N GLY A 49 17.92 1.03 2.46
CA GLY A 49 18.00 -0.29 1.83
C GLY A 49 16.68 -0.82 1.25
N PHE A 50 15.57 -0.13 1.45
CA PHE A 50 14.31 -0.53 0.80
C PHE A 50 14.36 -0.21 -0.69
N SER A 51 13.93 -1.17 -1.51
CA SER A 51 13.78 -0.98 -2.95
C SER A 51 12.45 -1.55 -3.44
N ALA A 52 11.83 -0.83 -4.36
CA ALA A 52 10.62 -1.27 -5.06
C ALA A 52 10.98 -1.90 -6.40
N SER A 53 10.19 -2.89 -6.81
CA SER A 53 10.30 -3.51 -8.13
C SER A 53 8.95 -3.49 -8.82
N ILE A 54 8.94 -3.05 -10.07
CA ILE A 54 7.74 -2.99 -10.89
C ILE A 54 7.72 -4.19 -11.84
N HIS A 55 6.58 -4.86 -11.90
CA HIS A 55 6.36 -6.04 -12.74
C HIS A 55 5.22 -5.74 -13.72
N PRO A 56 5.52 -5.25 -14.93
CA PRO A 56 4.48 -4.98 -15.92
C PRO A 56 3.71 -6.25 -16.29
N ARG A 57 2.40 -6.12 -16.48
CA ARG A 57 1.47 -7.18 -16.87
C ARG A 57 0.68 -6.70 -18.08
N GLY A 58 1.12 -7.04 -19.28
CA GLY A 58 0.51 -6.51 -20.50
C GLY A 58 0.66 -4.99 -20.60
N SER A 59 -0.30 -4.33 -21.24
CA SER A 59 -0.21 -2.90 -21.55
C SER A 59 -0.88 -1.98 -20.53
N ARG A 60 -1.73 -2.52 -19.64
CA ARG A 60 -2.58 -1.72 -18.74
C ARG A 60 -2.52 -2.14 -17.28
N GLU A 61 -1.72 -3.11 -16.95
CA GLU A 61 -1.62 -3.63 -15.59
C GLU A 61 -0.17 -3.79 -15.18
N PHE A 62 0.07 -3.71 -13.89
CA PHE A 62 1.36 -4.00 -13.30
C PHE A 62 1.17 -4.50 -11.87
N GLU A 63 2.22 -5.04 -11.31
CA GLU A 63 2.30 -5.34 -9.90
C GLU A 63 3.55 -4.68 -9.34
N VAL A 64 3.52 -4.34 -8.06
CA VAL A 64 4.68 -3.80 -7.37
C VAL A 64 5.02 -4.67 -6.17
N SER A 65 6.29 -4.98 -6.02
CA SER A 65 6.84 -5.63 -4.83
C SER A 65 7.90 -4.73 -4.20
N GLY A 66 8.23 -5.03 -2.97
CA GLY A 66 9.31 -4.36 -2.26
C GLY A 66 10.24 -5.36 -1.62
N SER A 67 11.45 -4.92 -1.28
CA SER A 67 12.47 -5.74 -0.64
C SER A 67 12.13 -6.13 0.82
N ASP A 68 11.12 -5.50 1.41
CA ASP A 68 10.68 -5.72 2.79
C ASP A 68 9.16 -5.78 2.87
N ALA A 69 8.61 -6.98 3.05
CA ALA A 69 7.17 -7.20 3.15
C ALA A 69 6.56 -6.53 4.38
N GLY A 70 7.30 -6.45 5.48
CA GLY A 70 6.85 -5.75 6.69
C GLY A 70 6.67 -4.26 6.45
N ALA A 71 7.60 -3.62 5.74
CA ALA A 71 7.50 -2.22 5.35
C ALA A 71 6.33 -1.97 4.40
N MET A 72 6.10 -2.87 3.45
CA MET A 72 4.95 -2.82 2.53
C MET A 72 3.63 -2.90 3.30
N THR A 73 3.55 -3.80 4.27
CA THR A 73 2.36 -3.99 5.12
C THR A 73 2.09 -2.75 5.99
N ALA A 74 3.13 -2.18 6.57
CA ALA A 74 3.01 -0.96 7.38
C ALA A 74 2.44 0.20 6.53
N LEU A 75 2.94 0.39 5.32
CA LEU A 75 2.43 1.40 4.40
C LEU A 75 0.98 1.12 4.00
N LEU A 76 0.64 -0.13 3.72
CA LEU A 76 -0.75 -0.53 3.41
C LEU A 76 -1.71 -0.11 4.52
N LEU A 77 -1.38 -0.41 5.77
CA LEU A 77 -2.21 -0.04 6.92
C LEU A 77 -2.41 1.48 7.01
N ARG A 78 -1.33 2.23 6.89
CA ARG A 78 -1.37 3.70 6.91
C ARG A 78 -2.26 4.25 5.80
N ARG A 79 -2.04 3.81 4.57
CA ARG A 79 -2.77 4.32 3.41
C ARG A 79 -4.25 3.95 3.46
N ARG A 80 -4.59 2.73 3.91
CA ARG A 80 -6.00 2.33 4.08
C ARG A 80 -6.69 3.15 5.16
N ARG A 81 -6.01 3.40 6.28
CA ARG A 81 -6.55 4.28 7.33
C ARG A 81 -6.79 5.69 6.80
N GLU A 82 -5.79 6.28 6.16
CA GLU A 82 -5.91 7.64 5.60
C GLU A 82 -7.04 7.73 4.56
N ALA A 83 -7.17 6.74 3.69
CA ALA A 83 -8.24 6.69 2.70
C ALA A 83 -9.63 6.56 3.33
N SER A 84 -9.75 5.93 4.49
CA SER A 84 -11.02 5.85 5.23
C SER A 84 -11.31 7.10 6.07
N GLY A 85 -10.35 8.03 6.17
CA GLY A 85 -10.48 9.23 6.99
C GLY A 85 -10.32 9.00 8.49
N ALA A 86 -9.92 7.80 8.92
CA ALA A 86 -9.77 7.47 10.33
C ALA A 86 -8.49 8.06 10.93
N SER A 87 -8.59 8.58 12.15
CA SER A 87 -7.44 8.98 12.95
C SER A 87 -6.76 7.76 13.59
N LEU A 88 -5.54 7.96 14.11
CA LEU A 88 -4.87 6.90 14.89
C LEU A 88 -5.67 6.53 16.13
N ARG A 89 -6.31 7.51 16.75
CA ARG A 89 -7.19 7.28 17.92
C ARG A 89 -8.41 6.45 17.56
N GLU A 90 -9.04 6.73 16.44
CA GLU A 90 -10.17 5.94 15.96
C GLU A 90 -9.79 4.50 15.67
N MET A 91 -8.62 4.29 15.08
CA MET A 91 -8.10 2.94 14.85
C MET A 91 -7.90 2.18 16.16
N ALA A 92 -7.28 2.82 17.14
CA ALA A 92 -7.10 2.22 18.46
C ALA A 92 -8.46 1.86 19.10
N SER A 93 -9.42 2.76 19.01
CA SER A 93 -10.79 2.52 19.51
C SER A 93 -11.46 1.32 18.84
N ARG A 94 -11.38 1.22 17.51
CA ARG A 94 -11.95 0.10 16.75
C ARG A 94 -11.31 -1.25 17.10
N LEU A 95 -10.05 -1.22 17.51
CA LEU A 95 -9.29 -2.41 17.90
C LEU A 95 -9.39 -2.74 19.40
N GLY A 96 -10.09 -1.90 20.19
CA GLY A 96 -10.16 -2.07 21.63
C GLY A 96 -8.86 -1.78 22.36
N GLU A 97 -7.97 -1.00 21.75
CA GLU A 97 -6.67 -0.64 22.33
C GLU A 97 -6.80 0.57 23.27
N SER A 98 -5.95 0.59 24.31
CA SER A 98 -5.96 1.65 25.32
C SER A 98 -5.39 2.97 24.84
N SER A 99 -4.56 2.98 23.80
CA SER A 99 -3.94 4.19 23.26
C SER A 99 -3.69 4.10 21.78
N ARG A 100 -3.58 5.28 21.12
CA ARG A 100 -3.21 5.38 19.71
C ARG A 100 -1.83 4.78 19.42
N ASN A 101 -0.93 4.80 20.39
CA ASN A 101 0.42 4.29 20.22
C ASN A 101 0.45 2.76 20.06
N ALA A 102 -0.51 2.06 20.66
CA ALA A 102 -0.63 0.61 20.50
C ALA A 102 -0.86 0.21 19.04
N TYR A 103 -1.62 0.99 18.28
CA TYR A 103 -1.80 0.79 16.84
C TYR A 103 -0.69 1.41 16.01
N ALA A 104 -0.29 2.65 16.33
CA ALA A 104 0.66 3.43 15.51
C ALA A 104 1.99 2.71 15.25
N ARG A 105 2.44 1.86 16.17
CA ARG A 105 3.65 1.06 15.99
C ARG A 105 3.59 0.12 14.78
N TYR A 106 2.39 -0.35 14.41
CA TYR A 106 2.20 -1.17 13.21
C TYR A 106 2.39 -0.35 11.94
N GLU A 107 1.89 0.87 11.91
CA GLU A 107 2.08 1.76 10.76
C GLU A 107 3.53 2.24 10.60
N ARG A 108 4.27 2.36 11.72
CA ARG A 108 5.70 2.68 11.67
C ARG A 108 6.57 1.48 11.30
N GLY A 109 5.98 0.26 11.33
CA GLY A 109 6.72 -0.96 11.10
C GLY A 109 7.61 -1.37 12.28
N ASP A 110 7.40 -0.79 13.46
CA ASP A 110 8.11 -1.17 14.70
C ASP A 110 7.62 -2.52 15.23
N ALA A 111 6.45 -2.95 14.81
CA ALA A 111 5.88 -4.25 15.11
C ALA A 111 5.34 -4.89 13.83
N VAL A 112 5.67 -6.16 13.62
CA VAL A 112 5.12 -6.95 12.53
C VAL A 112 3.94 -7.75 13.07
N PRO A 113 2.73 -7.56 12.52
CA PRO A 113 1.56 -8.26 13.03
C PRO A 113 1.60 -9.76 12.69
N THR A 114 1.00 -10.57 13.56
CA THR A 114 0.64 -11.94 13.19
C THR A 114 -0.43 -11.90 12.10
N LEU A 115 -0.65 -13.04 11.43
CA LEU A 115 -1.69 -13.12 10.39
C LEU A 115 -3.09 -12.74 10.94
N ALA A 116 -3.46 -13.26 12.12
CA ALA A 116 -4.74 -12.93 12.75
C ALA A 116 -4.84 -11.45 13.12
N LYS A 117 -3.77 -10.86 13.62
CA LYS A 117 -3.71 -9.43 13.94
C LYS A 117 -3.80 -8.59 12.67
N LEU A 118 -3.13 -8.97 11.60
CA LEU A 118 -3.19 -8.27 10.33
C LEU A 118 -4.62 -8.22 9.77
N ASP A 119 -5.32 -9.33 9.82
CA ASP A 119 -6.73 -9.39 9.40
C ASP A 119 -7.58 -8.37 10.18
N ALA A 120 -7.43 -8.33 11.50
CA ALA A 120 -8.13 -7.37 12.35
C ALA A 120 -7.74 -5.91 12.04
N LEU A 121 -6.45 -5.64 11.84
CA LEU A 121 -5.95 -4.31 11.50
C LEU A 121 -6.51 -3.81 10.16
N LEU A 122 -6.51 -4.67 9.14
CA LEU A 122 -7.03 -4.33 7.81
C LEU A 122 -8.53 -4.06 7.84
N LYS A 123 -9.30 -4.86 8.57
CA LYS A 123 -10.74 -4.64 8.74
C LYS A 123 -11.03 -3.33 9.46
N ALA A 124 -10.26 -2.99 10.46
CA ALA A 124 -10.38 -1.70 11.16
C ALA A 124 -10.00 -0.52 10.27
N ALA A 125 -8.95 -0.66 9.45
CA ALA A 125 -8.48 0.39 8.55
C ALA A 125 -9.39 0.58 7.33
N SER A 126 -10.12 -0.45 6.92
CA SER A 126 -11.00 -0.42 5.75
C SER A 126 -12.35 -1.06 6.07
N PRO A 127 -13.19 -0.39 6.88
CA PRO A 127 -14.49 -0.93 7.27
C PRO A 127 -15.37 -1.20 6.05
N GLY A 128 -16.00 -2.38 6.03
CA GLY A 128 -16.86 -2.80 4.92
C GLY A 128 -16.11 -3.40 3.72
N GLY A 129 -14.79 -3.37 3.72
CA GLY A 129 -13.96 -4.04 2.74
C GLY A 129 -13.43 -5.37 3.25
N ASP A 130 -12.96 -6.19 2.33
CA ASP A 130 -12.22 -7.40 2.66
C ASP A 130 -11.02 -7.51 1.72
N PHE A 131 -10.05 -8.32 2.10
CA PHE A 131 -8.80 -8.45 1.37
C PHE A 131 -8.67 -9.85 0.79
N VAL A 132 -8.29 -9.93 -0.45
CA VAL A 132 -8.16 -11.19 -1.19
C VAL A 132 -6.69 -11.52 -1.36
N ILE A 133 -6.32 -12.75 -1.04
CA ILE A 133 -5.00 -13.27 -1.36
C ILE A 133 -5.10 -14.00 -2.70
N ARG A 134 -4.24 -13.61 -3.63
CA ARG A 134 -4.18 -14.22 -4.96
C ARG A 134 -2.73 -14.53 -5.30
N GLU A 135 -2.49 -15.70 -5.87
CA GLU A 135 -1.17 -16.01 -6.39
C GLU A 135 -0.89 -15.20 -7.65
N SER A 136 0.23 -14.50 -7.67
CA SER A 136 0.68 -13.81 -8.87
C SER A 136 1.28 -14.83 -9.82
N GLY A 137 0.72 -14.92 -11.02
CA GLY A 137 1.26 -15.77 -12.08
C GLY A 137 2.67 -15.36 -12.45
N GLY A 138 3.54 -16.30 -12.59
CA GLY A 138 4.96 -16.11 -12.86
C GLY A 138 5.31 -15.37 -14.14
#